data_f5b69d575ebaa7f83dd33c7925bd0310
#
_entry.id   f5b69d575ebaa7f83dd33c7925bd0310
#
_cell.length_a   1.000
_cell.length_b   1.000
_cell.length_c   1.000
_cell.angle_alpha   90.00
_cell.angle_beta   90.00
_cell.angle_gamma   90.00
#
_symmetry.space_group_name_H-M   'P 1'
#
loop_
_entity.id
_entity.type
_entity.pdbx_description
1 polymer ?
#
loop_
_entity_poly.entity_id
_entity_poly.type
_entity_poly.pdbx_seq_one_letter_code
_entity_poly.pdbx_strand_id
1 'polypeptide(L)'
;MAITAATKTSDFSGFLPAHEAAPIFERAARQSVVQQLVPQVPLGINGESIPVVTGRPAAGWVDEGGIKPASSGTLDLKSMVPKKLAAILVVSAEVVRANPGGYINTMRNSLAESFAVAFDRAALHDEGPDGTAGGGPFATYMDQTTKGAEIGGSSQALGGIHGDLVEAMREIVTDSDASGRRYRLNGWALDSILEPTLWGATDTTGRPLYVELPTDADAAGLSTAGRLLNRPSFIGEGVATANQTSVVGYGGDFGQAAWGVVGGISYRVSTEAAVTINGTLTSLFEHNLVAILAEAEYGFLLNDPDAFVKLTNNSGS
;
A
#
# COMPACT_ATOMS: atom_id res chain seq x y z
N MET A 1 0.01 -15.93 10.80
CA MET A 1 -0.90 -15.54 11.92
C MET A 1 -1.69 -16.78 12.36
N ALA A 2 -1.69 -17.15 13.62
CA ALA A 2 -2.46 -18.30 14.10
C ALA A 2 -3.89 -17.84 14.41
N ILE A 3 -4.89 -18.62 13.96
CA ILE A 3 -6.29 -18.38 14.37
C ILE A 3 -6.39 -18.71 15.86
N THR A 4 -6.71 -17.72 16.67
CA THR A 4 -6.72 -17.85 18.14
C THR A 4 -8.04 -18.37 18.68
N ALA A 5 -9.17 -18.08 18.04
CA ALA A 5 -10.48 -18.61 18.39
C ALA A 5 -11.48 -18.44 17.24
N ALA A 6 -12.55 -19.27 17.22
CA ALA A 6 -13.73 -19.01 16.41
C ALA A 6 -14.66 -18.02 17.12
N THR A 7 -15.23 -17.07 16.37
CA THR A 7 -16.21 -16.12 16.91
C THR A 7 -17.52 -16.84 17.25
N LYS A 8 -18.00 -16.68 18.49
CA LYS A 8 -19.21 -17.36 19.01
C LYS A 8 -20.33 -16.35 19.27
N THR A 9 -21.55 -16.82 19.40
CA THR A 9 -22.74 -16.00 19.73
C THR A 9 -22.57 -15.26 21.07
N SER A 10 -21.84 -15.85 22.02
CA SER A 10 -21.54 -15.23 23.31
C SER A 10 -20.72 -13.94 23.20
N ASP A 11 -19.96 -13.81 22.12
CA ASP A 11 -19.13 -12.61 21.86
C ASP A 11 -19.98 -11.40 21.43
N PHE A 12 -21.26 -11.67 21.12
CA PHE A 12 -22.27 -10.70 20.70
C PHE A 12 -23.41 -10.52 21.70
N SER A 13 -23.19 -10.84 22.97
CA SER A 13 -24.26 -10.80 24.00
C SER A 13 -24.90 -9.41 24.17
N GLY A 14 -24.23 -8.32 23.74
CA GLY A 14 -24.81 -6.98 23.70
C GLY A 14 -25.53 -6.61 22.38
N PHE A 15 -25.45 -7.48 21.35
CA PHE A 15 -26.01 -7.22 20.01
C PHE A 15 -27.23 -8.09 19.67
N LEU A 16 -27.75 -8.86 20.62
CA LEU A 16 -28.85 -9.80 20.43
C LEU A 16 -30.28 -9.33 20.79
N PRO A 17 -30.58 -8.07 21.13
CA PRO A 17 -31.94 -7.57 21.13
C PRO A 17 -32.46 -7.39 19.70
N ALA A 18 -33.72 -7.76 19.48
CA ALA A 18 -34.37 -7.97 18.18
C ALA A 18 -34.55 -6.72 17.29
N HIS A 19 -33.98 -5.57 17.60
CA HIS A 19 -34.19 -4.32 16.86
C HIS A 19 -32.97 -3.38 16.85
N GLU A 20 -31.75 -3.91 16.78
CA GLU A 20 -30.61 -3.01 16.58
C GLU A 20 -30.41 -2.69 15.10
N ALA A 21 -30.34 -1.39 14.82
CA ALA A 21 -29.96 -0.87 13.51
C ALA A 21 -28.57 -1.43 13.12
N ALA A 22 -28.35 -1.61 11.82
CA ALA A 22 -27.04 -1.92 11.27
C ALA A 22 -25.97 -1.02 11.90
N PRO A 23 -24.76 -1.52 12.20
CA PRO A 23 -23.74 -0.72 12.85
C PRO A 23 -23.50 0.55 12.06
N ILE A 24 -23.76 1.68 12.72
CA ILE A 24 -23.69 3.05 12.15
C ILE A 24 -22.25 3.38 11.72
N PHE A 25 -21.28 2.59 12.16
CA PHE A 25 -19.87 2.74 11.87
C PHE A 25 -19.36 1.55 11.04
N GLU A 26 -19.88 1.38 9.82
CA GLU A 26 -19.10 0.65 8.82
C GLU A 26 -17.84 1.49 8.56
N ARG A 27 -16.71 1.01 9.06
CA ARG A 27 -15.43 1.54 8.61
C ARG A 27 -15.40 1.32 7.10
N ALA A 28 -15.40 2.41 6.34
CA ALA A 28 -15.20 2.34 4.90
C ALA A 28 -13.91 1.54 4.62
N ALA A 29 -13.99 0.60 3.71
CA ALA A 29 -12.86 -0.25 3.37
C ALA A 29 -11.67 0.65 2.98
N ARG A 30 -10.55 0.50 3.68
CA ARG A 30 -9.35 1.25 3.39
C ARG A 30 -8.82 0.79 2.05
N GLN A 31 -8.60 1.74 1.18
CA GLN A 31 -7.97 1.45 -0.10
C GLN A 31 -6.46 1.46 0.07
N SER A 32 -5.78 0.55 -0.63
CA SER A 32 -4.32 0.51 -0.68
C SER A 32 -3.77 1.81 -1.26
N VAL A 33 -2.82 2.43 -0.57
CA VAL A 33 -2.13 3.65 -1.03
C VAL A 33 -1.28 3.35 -2.27
N VAL A 34 -0.62 2.21 -2.28
CA VAL A 34 0.19 1.77 -3.43
C VAL A 34 -0.68 1.57 -4.67
N GLN A 35 -1.85 0.93 -4.54
CA GLN A 35 -2.76 0.72 -5.67
C GLN A 35 -3.30 2.01 -6.28
N GLN A 36 -3.36 3.10 -5.51
CA GLN A 36 -3.82 4.40 -6.00
C GLN A 36 -2.73 5.20 -6.71
N LEU A 37 -1.48 5.04 -6.29
CA LEU A 37 -0.34 5.80 -6.83
C LEU A 37 0.35 5.09 -8.00
N VAL A 38 0.45 3.77 -7.93
CA VAL A 38 1.19 2.94 -8.88
C VAL A 38 0.27 2.49 -10.01
N PRO A 39 0.69 2.53 -11.27
CA PRO A 39 -0.11 2.06 -12.40
C PRO A 39 -0.37 0.55 -12.30
N GLN A 40 -1.61 0.17 -12.62
CA GLN A 40 -2.02 -1.22 -12.70
C GLN A 40 -1.67 -1.80 -14.08
N VAL A 41 -1.12 -3.02 -14.07
CA VAL A 41 -0.82 -3.80 -15.27
C VAL A 41 -1.62 -5.11 -15.22
N PRO A 42 -2.19 -5.58 -16.33
CA PRO A 42 -2.82 -6.90 -16.38
C PRO A 42 -1.83 -7.98 -15.97
N LEU A 43 -2.23 -8.85 -15.04
CA LEU A 43 -1.40 -9.92 -14.51
C LEU A 43 -2.03 -11.28 -14.82
N GLY A 44 -1.29 -12.13 -15.53
CA GLY A 44 -1.67 -13.52 -15.76
C GLY A 44 -1.21 -14.44 -14.63
N ILE A 45 -1.77 -15.66 -14.57
CA ILE A 45 -1.40 -16.68 -13.56
C ILE A 45 0.09 -17.02 -13.61
N ASN A 46 0.71 -16.94 -14.79
CA ASN A 46 2.14 -17.24 -14.99
C ASN A 46 3.05 -16.02 -14.78
N GLY A 47 2.48 -14.89 -14.35
CA GLY A 47 3.18 -13.62 -14.27
C GLY A 47 3.14 -12.83 -15.57
N GLU A 48 3.74 -11.64 -15.54
CA GLU A 48 3.84 -10.71 -16.68
C GLU A 48 5.27 -10.21 -16.81
N SER A 49 5.76 -10.09 -18.04
CA SER A 49 7.08 -9.56 -18.34
C SER A 49 6.97 -8.15 -18.89
N ILE A 50 7.52 -7.19 -18.15
CA ILE A 50 7.44 -5.76 -18.46
C ILE A 50 8.78 -5.32 -19.09
N PRO A 51 8.78 -4.86 -20.37
CA PRO A 51 9.98 -4.35 -20.99
C PRO A 51 10.35 -2.97 -20.44
N VAL A 52 11.60 -2.82 -20.04
CA VAL A 52 12.15 -1.58 -19.47
C VAL A 52 13.28 -1.09 -20.38
N VAL A 53 13.28 0.21 -20.69
CA VAL A 53 14.34 0.83 -21.49
C VAL A 53 15.55 1.06 -20.59
N THR A 54 16.66 0.38 -20.89
CA THR A 54 17.93 0.53 -20.16
C THR A 54 18.95 1.40 -20.89
N GLY A 55 18.76 1.64 -22.18
CA GLY A 55 19.63 2.53 -22.93
C GLY A 55 18.86 3.29 -24.01
N ARG A 56 19.14 4.58 -24.11
CA ARG A 56 18.53 5.46 -25.13
C ARG A 56 19.43 5.65 -26.31
N PRO A 57 18.90 5.68 -27.55
CA PRO A 57 19.67 6.10 -28.69
C PRO A 57 20.08 7.58 -28.54
N ALA A 58 21.33 7.88 -28.86
CA ALA A 58 21.85 9.23 -28.88
C ALA A 58 21.52 9.93 -30.21
N ALA A 59 21.08 11.18 -30.12
CA ALA A 59 20.91 12.06 -31.27
C ALA A 59 22.04 13.09 -31.32
N GLY A 60 22.53 13.42 -32.51
CA GLY A 60 23.55 14.44 -32.71
C GLY A 60 23.19 15.39 -33.86
N TRP A 61 23.65 16.63 -33.75
CA TRP A 61 23.56 17.61 -34.82
C TRP A 61 24.52 17.25 -35.93
N VAL A 62 24.10 17.32 -37.17
CA VAL A 62 24.89 16.97 -38.34
C VAL A 62 24.79 18.06 -39.38
N ASP A 63 25.95 18.51 -39.89
CA ASP A 63 26.02 19.47 -40.99
C ASP A 63 25.57 18.84 -42.31
N GLU A 64 25.33 19.68 -43.30
CA GLU A 64 24.96 19.22 -44.66
C GLU A 64 26.06 18.30 -45.23
N GLY A 65 25.71 17.05 -45.61
CA GLY A 65 26.65 16.05 -46.08
C GLY A 65 27.44 15.32 -44.99
N GLY A 66 27.25 15.66 -43.68
CA GLY A 66 27.92 15.02 -42.55
C GLY A 66 27.43 13.61 -42.25
N ILE A 67 28.29 12.81 -41.62
CA ILE A 67 27.97 11.45 -41.17
C ILE A 67 27.01 11.50 -39.98
N LYS A 68 25.88 10.78 -40.07
CA LYS A 68 24.88 10.70 -38.99
C LYS A 68 25.39 9.76 -37.89
N PRO A 69 25.28 10.14 -36.59
CA PRO A 69 25.68 9.26 -35.50
C PRO A 69 24.79 8.02 -35.45
N ALA A 70 25.41 6.85 -35.46
CA ALA A 70 24.73 5.59 -35.25
C ALA A 70 24.69 5.29 -33.75
N SER A 71 23.51 4.97 -33.23
CA SER A 71 23.32 4.58 -31.82
C SER A 71 22.30 3.47 -31.73
N SER A 72 22.39 2.65 -30.68
CA SER A 72 21.44 1.59 -30.37
C SER A 72 20.69 1.89 -29.07
N GLY A 73 19.42 1.49 -29.01
CA GLY A 73 18.66 1.42 -27.75
C GLY A 73 18.72 0.01 -27.19
N THR A 74 18.73 -0.12 -25.88
CA THR A 74 18.68 -1.41 -25.17
C THR A 74 17.42 -1.51 -24.31
N LEU A 75 16.83 -2.71 -24.30
CA LEU A 75 15.67 -3.07 -23.49
C LEU A 75 16.06 -4.23 -22.59
N ASP A 76 15.56 -4.23 -21.38
CA ASP A 76 15.61 -5.34 -20.44
C ASP A 76 14.18 -5.80 -20.09
N LEU A 77 14.02 -7.05 -19.67
CA LEU A 77 12.75 -7.63 -19.28
C LEU A 77 12.75 -7.86 -17.78
N LYS A 78 11.84 -7.18 -17.07
CA LYS A 78 11.56 -7.44 -15.67
C LYS A 78 10.27 -8.21 -15.54
N SER A 79 10.26 -9.27 -14.73
CA SER A 79 9.11 -10.12 -14.55
C SER A 79 8.40 -9.84 -13.23
N MET A 80 7.07 -9.71 -13.29
CA MET A 80 6.18 -9.61 -12.14
C MET A 80 5.49 -10.95 -11.95
N VAL A 81 5.69 -11.59 -10.79
CA VAL A 81 5.14 -12.92 -10.47
C VAL A 81 4.01 -12.75 -9.45
N PRO A 82 2.82 -13.36 -9.69
CA PRO A 82 1.72 -13.30 -8.74
C PRO A 82 2.06 -14.06 -7.45
N LYS A 83 1.66 -13.50 -6.32
CA LYS A 83 1.78 -14.08 -4.99
C LYS A 83 0.41 -14.14 -4.33
N LYS A 84 0.13 -15.28 -3.70
CA LYS A 84 -1.16 -15.53 -3.08
C LYS A 84 -1.20 -14.97 -1.66
N LEU A 85 -2.23 -14.15 -1.40
CA LEU A 85 -2.62 -13.68 -0.08
C LEU A 85 -3.94 -14.33 0.28
N ALA A 86 -4.05 -14.92 1.47
CA ALA A 86 -5.25 -15.61 1.91
C ALA A 86 -5.53 -15.39 3.38
N ALA A 87 -6.81 -15.36 3.74
CA ALA A 87 -7.27 -15.30 5.11
C ALA A 87 -8.49 -16.21 5.31
N ILE A 88 -8.57 -16.86 6.47
CA ILE A 88 -9.72 -17.69 6.86
C ILE A 88 -10.40 -17.06 8.07
N LEU A 89 -11.67 -16.73 7.93
CA LEU A 89 -12.56 -16.33 9.02
C LEU A 89 -13.37 -17.53 9.46
N VAL A 90 -13.33 -17.90 10.74
CA VAL A 90 -14.13 -18.98 11.31
C VAL A 90 -15.18 -18.39 12.23
N VAL A 91 -16.45 -18.75 12.00
CA VAL A 91 -17.63 -18.22 12.70
C VAL A 91 -18.55 -19.38 13.08
N SER A 92 -19.30 -19.28 14.19
CA SER A 92 -20.30 -20.31 14.47
C SER A 92 -21.50 -20.22 13.52
N ALA A 93 -22.14 -21.34 13.24
CA ALA A 93 -23.31 -21.40 12.37
C ALA A 93 -24.49 -20.60 12.94
N GLU A 94 -24.56 -20.44 14.27
CA GLU A 94 -25.55 -19.59 14.94
C GLU A 94 -25.37 -18.11 14.62
N VAL A 95 -24.11 -17.62 14.61
CA VAL A 95 -23.78 -16.23 14.23
C VAL A 95 -24.10 -16.00 12.75
N VAL A 96 -23.77 -16.94 11.87
CA VAL A 96 -24.12 -16.85 10.44
C VAL A 96 -25.64 -16.77 10.25
N ARG A 97 -26.40 -17.59 10.99
CA ARG A 97 -27.88 -17.62 10.92
C ARG A 97 -28.51 -16.36 11.47
N ALA A 98 -28.05 -15.87 12.62
CA ALA A 98 -28.55 -14.67 13.26
C ALA A 98 -28.12 -13.41 12.52
N ASN A 99 -26.93 -13.44 11.86
CA ASN A 99 -26.29 -12.32 11.19
C ASN A 99 -26.43 -10.99 11.92
N PRO A 100 -26.02 -10.91 13.21
CA PRO A 100 -26.22 -9.75 14.04
C PRO A 100 -25.54 -8.52 13.42
N GLY A 101 -26.30 -7.42 13.24
CA GLY A 101 -25.78 -6.16 12.71
C GLY A 101 -25.13 -6.24 11.32
N GLY A 102 -25.50 -7.23 10.49
CA GLY A 102 -24.86 -7.40 9.17
C GLY A 102 -23.43 -7.93 9.23
N TYR A 103 -23.08 -8.67 10.28
CA TYR A 103 -21.73 -9.17 10.60
C TYR A 103 -20.95 -9.73 9.41
N ILE A 104 -21.60 -10.54 8.55
CA ILE A 104 -20.93 -11.15 7.40
C ILE A 104 -20.41 -10.10 6.41
N ASN A 105 -21.22 -9.06 6.13
CA ASN A 105 -20.82 -8.01 5.20
C ASN A 105 -19.71 -7.14 5.80
N THR A 106 -19.82 -6.79 7.08
CA THR A 106 -18.80 -6.03 7.82
C THR A 106 -17.46 -6.79 7.81
N MET A 107 -17.49 -8.11 8.02
CA MET A 107 -16.27 -8.92 8.00
C MET A 107 -15.65 -9.05 6.61
N ARG A 108 -16.46 -9.10 5.55
CA ARG A 108 -15.93 -9.06 4.17
C ARG A 108 -15.19 -7.77 3.87
N ASN A 109 -15.75 -6.63 4.28
CA ASN A 109 -15.08 -5.34 4.12
C ASN A 109 -13.79 -5.26 4.94
N SER A 110 -13.81 -5.75 6.17
CA SER A 110 -12.62 -5.83 7.03
C SER A 110 -11.52 -6.74 6.46
N LEU A 111 -11.89 -7.86 5.81
CA LEU A 111 -10.94 -8.73 5.11
C LEU A 111 -10.31 -8.02 3.90
N ALA A 112 -11.12 -7.30 3.12
CA ALA A 112 -10.60 -6.51 1.99
C ALA A 112 -9.63 -5.41 2.44
N GLU A 113 -9.95 -4.72 3.55
CA GLU A 113 -9.07 -3.75 4.19
C GLU A 113 -7.75 -4.39 4.65
N SER A 114 -7.82 -5.54 5.32
CA SER A 114 -6.63 -6.28 5.75
C SER A 114 -5.74 -6.69 4.58
N PHE A 115 -6.34 -7.04 3.44
CA PHE A 115 -5.59 -7.36 2.22
C PHE A 115 -4.90 -6.14 1.62
N ALA A 116 -5.57 -4.98 1.62
CA ALA A 116 -4.99 -3.72 1.15
C ALA A 116 -3.77 -3.33 2.01
N VAL A 117 -3.91 -3.37 3.33
CA VAL A 117 -2.80 -3.06 4.26
C VAL A 117 -1.65 -4.06 4.13
N ALA A 118 -1.95 -5.37 4.00
CA ALA A 118 -0.92 -6.38 3.82
C ALA A 118 -0.17 -6.23 2.49
N PHE A 119 -0.88 -5.84 1.43
CA PHE A 119 -0.27 -5.55 0.13
C PHE A 119 0.65 -4.32 0.21
N ASP A 120 0.18 -3.22 0.84
CA ASP A 120 0.99 -2.00 0.98
C ASP A 120 2.26 -2.27 1.78
N ARG A 121 2.19 -2.98 2.91
CA ARG A 121 3.36 -3.36 3.70
C ARG A 121 4.35 -4.22 2.94
N ALA A 122 3.86 -5.19 2.17
CA ALA A 122 4.72 -6.02 1.34
C ALA A 122 5.40 -5.25 0.20
N ALA A 123 4.67 -4.34 -0.45
CA ALA A 123 5.20 -3.53 -1.55
C ALA A 123 6.16 -2.42 -1.09
N LEU A 124 5.93 -1.87 0.11
CA LEU A 124 6.74 -0.79 0.66
C LEU A 124 7.95 -1.31 1.44
N HIS A 125 7.77 -2.32 2.31
CA HIS A 125 8.76 -2.69 3.33
C HIS A 125 9.24 -4.14 3.30
N ASP A 126 8.74 -5.00 2.40
CA ASP A 126 8.99 -6.45 2.47
C ASP A 126 8.49 -7.07 3.79
N GLU A 127 7.38 -6.57 4.31
CA GLU A 127 6.76 -7.13 5.50
C GLU A 127 5.73 -8.21 5.16
N GLY A 128 5.71 -9.26 5.99
CA GLY A 128 4.65 -10.26 5.97
C GLY A 128 3.32 -9.70 6.48
N PRO A 129 2.19 -10.43 6.28
CA PRO A 129 0.88 -10.01 6.77
C PRO A 129 0.79 -9.86 8.30
N ASP A 130 1.73 -10.48 9.02
CA ASP A 130 1.88 -10.41 10.48
C ASP A 130 2.81 -9.27 10.94
N GLY A 131 3.35 -8.48 10.00
CA GLY A 131 4.31 -7.41 10.27
C GLY A 131 5.74 -7.89 10.49
N THR A 132 6.05 -9.13 10.10
CA THR A 132 7.44 -9.63 10.17
C THR A 132 8.26 -9.03 9.04
N ALA A 133 9.33 -8.33 9.39
CA ALA A 133 10.27 -7.77 8.41
C ALA A 133 11.00 -8.88 7.63
N GLY A 134 11.17 -8.70 6.32
CA GLY A 134 11.73 -9.72 5.42
C GLY A 134 10.81 -10.91 5.18
N GLY A 135 9.55 -10.83 5.60
CA GLY A 135 8.51 -11.83 5.39
C GLY A 135 7.61 -11.55 4.19
N GLY A 136 7.87 -10.50 3.44
CA GLY A 136 7.12 -10.12 2.25
C GLY A 136 7.36 -11.07 1.07
N PRO A 137 6.41 -11.16 0.15
CA PRO A 137 6.49 -12.09 -0.98
C PRO A 137 7.21 -11.52 -2.20
N PHE A 138 7.49 -10.20 -2.23
CA PHE A 138 8.02 -9.52 -3.42
C PHE A 138 9.54 -9.42 -3.38
N ALA A 139 10.18 -9.63 -4.51
CA ALA A 139 11.64 -9.54 -4.62
C ALA A 139 12.15 -8.08 -4.62
N THR A 140 11.28 -7.14 -4.97
CA THR A 140 11.58 -5.70 -5.02
C THR A 140 10.52 -4.94 -4.25
N TYR A 141 10.94 -3.97 -3.44
CA TYR A 141 10.07 -3.15 -2.58
C TYR A 141 10.67 -1.76 -2.40
N MET A 142 9.88 -0.78 -1.97
CA MET A 142 10.29 0.63 -1.99
C MET A 142 11.38 0.96 -0.95
N ASP A 143 11.40 0.27 0.19
CA ASP A 143 12.41 0.50 1.25
C ASP A 143 13.84 0.07 0.85
N GLN A 144 14.01 -0.59 -0.31
CA GLN A 144 15.33 -0.84 -0.90
C GLN A 144 16.05 0.45 -1.32
N THR A 145 15.33 1.59 -1.38
CA THR A 145 15.96 2.89 -1.68
C THR A 145 17.00 3.25 -0.63
N THR A 146 18.11 3.79 -1.10
CA THR A 146 19.19 4.34 -0.24
C THR A 146 18.94 5.79 0.15
N LYS A 147 17.94 6.44 -0.47
CA LYS A 147 17.62 7.84 -0.26
C LYS A 147 16.65 8.02 0.90
N GLY A 148 16.89 9.04 1.71
CA GLY A 148 16.06 9.33 2.86
C GLY A 148 16.06 10.81 3.20
N ALA A 149 14.94 11.29 3.71
CA ALA A 149 14.79 12.63 4.27
C ALA A 149 14.10 12.54 5.62
N GLU A 150 14.61 13.26 6.60
CA GLU A 150 14.08 13.30 7.95
C GLU A 150 13.03 14.42 8.07
N ILE A 151 11.80 14.07 8.43
CA ILE A 151 10.71 15.04 8.62
C ILE A 151 10.75 15.59 10.04
N GLY A 152 10.73 16.93 10.16
CA GLY A 152 10.85 17.62 11.45
C GLY A 152 12.30 17.83 11.92
N GLY A 153 13.29 17.46 11.10
CA GLY A 153 14.72 17.67 11.39
C GLY A 153 15.19 19.10 11.16
N SER A 154 14.61 19.78 10.19
CA SER A 154 15.00 21.15 9.86
C SER A 154 14.41 22.19 10.82
N SER A 155 15.24 23.14 11.25
CA SER A 155 14.76 24.30 11.99
C SER A 155 13.83 25.17 11.13
N GLN A 156 12.96 25.95 11.78
CA GLN A 156 12.06 26.87 11.09
C GLN A 156 12.79 27.90 10.20
N ALA A 157 14.04 28.25 10.54
CA ALA A 157 14.90 29.11 9.74
C ALA A 157 15.34 28.47 8.41
N LEU A 158 15.38 27.15 8.35
CA LEU A 158 15.67 26.34 7.15
C LEU A 158 14.40 25.89 6.41
N GLY A 159 13.23 26.42 6.81
CA GLY A 159 11.95 26.10 6.19
C GLY A 159 11.15 25.02 6.92
N GLY A 160 11.65 24.45 8.02
CA GLY A 160 10.95 23.40 8.77
C GLY A 160 10.56 22.23 7.88
N ILE A 161 9.36 21.70 8.05
CA ILE A 161 8.83 20.57 7.28
C ILE A 161 8.83 20.83 5.77
N HIS A 162 8.60 22.08 5.34
CA HIS A 162 8.72 22.43 3.92
C HIS A 162 10.14 22.21 3.39
N GLY A 163 11.15 22.59 4.18
CA GLY A 163 12.56 22.38 3.86
C GLY A 163 12.89 20.90 3.71
N ASP A 164 12.41 20.06 4.64
CA ASP A 164 12.61 18.61 4.62
C ASP A 164 11.99 17.96 3.37
N LEU A 165 10.78 18.38 3.01
CA LEU A 165 10.09 17.88 1.80
C LEU A 165 10.80 18.34 0.50
N VAL A 166 11.36 19.54 0.48
CA VAL A 166 12.16 20.03 -0.67
C VAL A 166 13.48 19.27 -0.76
N GLU A 167 14.09 18.91 0.38
CA GLU A 167 15.28 18.05 0.39
C GLU A 167 14.97 16.65 -0.14
N ALA A 168 13.86 16.05 0.30
CA ALA A 168 13.37 14.78 -0.26
C ALA A 168 13.20 14.85 -1.79
N MET A 169 12.64 15.95 -2.30
CA MET A 169 12.51 16.17 -3.74
C MET A 169 13.89 16.31 -4.42
N ARG A 170 14.86 16.96 -3.78
CA ARG A 170 16.22 17.14 -4.30
C ARG A 170 16.90 15.79 -4.48
N GLU A 171 16.81 14.91 -3.48
CA GLU A 171 17.38 13.55 -3.51
C GLU A 171 16.91 12.75 -4.74
N ILE A 172 15.66 12.90 -5.14
CA ILE A 172 15.11 12.22 -6.32
C ILE A 172 15.61 12.85 -7.62
N VAL A 173 15.56 14.19 -7.73
CA VAL A 173 15.83 14.90 -8.99
C VAL A 173 17.32 14.92 -9.36
N THR A 174 18.21 14.75 -8.38
CA THR A 174 19.66 14.71 -8.63
C THR A 174 20.10 13.40 -9.28
N ASP A 175 19.27 12.36 -9.20
CA ASP A 175 19.59 11.05 -9.74
C ASP A 175 18.86 10.75 -11.07
N SER A 176 19.26 9.68 -11.75
CA SER A 176 18.76 9.28 -13.05
C SER A 176 18.69 7.76 -13.18
N ASP A 177 17.75 7.29 -14.00
CA ASP A 177 17.64 5.90 -14.38
C ASP A 177 18.87 5.42 -15.22
N ALA A 178 18.95 4.12 -15.46
CA ALA A 178 20.01 3.51 -16.26
C ALA A 178 20.11 4.10 -17.70
N SER A 179 19.05 4.74 -18.20
CA SER A 179 19.02 5.42 -19.49
C SER A 179 19.47 6.88 -19.43
N GLY A 180 19.87 7.39 -18.26
CA GLY A 180 20.25 8.79 -18.01
C GLY A 180 19.08 9.78 -17.92
N ARG A 181 17.84 9.28 -17.72
CA ARG A 181 16.68 10.13 -17.49
C ARG A 181 16.54 10.41 -15.99
N ARG A 182 16.48 11.68 -15.63
CA ARG A 182 16.25 12.08 -14.24
C ARG A 182 14.88 11.69 -13.77
N TYR A 183 14.80 11.21 -12.54
CA TYR A 183 13.53 10.93 -11.87
C TYR A 183 12.78 12.23 -11.55
N ARG A 184 11.47 12.11 -11.43
CA ARG A 184 10.60 13.23 -11.07
C ARG A 184 9.63 12.77 -10.00
N LEU A 185 9.63 13.45 -8.89
CA LEU A 185 8.61 13.24 -7.87
C LEU A 185 7.23 13.54 -8.46
N ASN A 186 6.36 12.53 -8.52
CA ASN A 186 5.01 12.63 -9.05
C ASN A 186 3.91 12.33 -8.02
N GLY A 187 4.27 11.82 -6.83
CA GLY A 187 3.32 11.50 -5.78
C GLY A 187 3.97 11.30 -4.42
N TRP A 188 3.11 11.19 -3.40
CA TRP A 188 3.47 10.92 -2.01
C TRP A 188 2.58 9.82 -1.44
N ALA A 189 3.17 8.80 -0.84
CA ALA A 189 2.51 7.81 0.01
C ALA A 189 2.86 8.14 1.45
N LEU A 190 1.87 8.44 2.29
CA LEU A 190 2.07 8.95 3.64
C LEU A 190 1.32 8.09 4.65
N ASP A 191 1.88 7.94 5.83
CA ASP A 191 1.19 7.29 6.95
C ASP A 191 0.30 8.28 7.69
N SER A 192 -0.77 7.77 8.30
CA SER A 192 -1.71 8.56 9.12
C SER A 192 -1.05 9.22 10.33
N ILE A 193 0.08 8.69 10.82
CA ILE A 193 0.88 9.28 11.89
C ILE A 193 1.41 10.67 11.51
N LEU A 194 1.70 10.89 10.22
CA LEU A 194 2.23 12.16 9.74
C LEU A 194 1.14 13.23 9.55
N GLU A 195 -0.13 12.84 9.50
CA GLU A 195 -1.25 13.73 9.21
C GLU A 195 -1.32 14.96 10.14
N PRO A 196 -1.25 14.83 11.48
CA PRO A 196 -1.28 16.01 12.37
C PRO A 196 -0.12 16.97 12.13
N THR A 197 1.05 16.44 11.78
CA THR A 197 2.26 17.22 11.51
C THR A 197 2.12 18.02 10.20
N LEU A 198 1.53 17.41 9.18
CA LEU A 198 1.26 18.09 7.90
C LEU A 198 0.19 19.16 8.00
N TRP A 199 -0.86 18.94 8.79
CA TRP A 199 -1.90 19.93 9.05
C TRP A 199 -1.37 21.16 9.80
N GLY A 200 -0.42 20.96 10.72
CA GLY A 200 0.27 22.03 11.42
C GLY A 200 1.34 22.75 10.58
N ALA A 201 1.74 22.19 9.45
CA ALA A 201 2.82 22.73 8.64
C ALA A 201 2.35 23.89 7.77
N THR A 202 2.99 25.04 7.95
CA THR A 202 2.75 26.26 7.16
C THR A 202 4.05 26.75 6.52
N ASP A 203 3.92 27.46 5.39
CA ASP A 203 5.04 28.17 4.81
C ASP A 203 5.39 29.43 5.65
N THR A 204 6.44 30.15 5.26
CA THR A 204 6.87 31.37 5.92
C THR A 204 5.84 32.50 5.86
N THR A 205 4.79 32.38 5.05
CA THR A 205 3.68 33.31 4.90
C THR A 205 2.40 32.86 5.60
N GLY A 206 2.44 31.71 6.30
CA GLY A 206 1.31 31.14 7.04
C GLY A 206 0.32 30.35 6.16
N ARG A 207 0.69 29.99 4.92
CA ARG A 207 -0.15 29.14 4.07
C ARG A 207 0.06 27.68 4.41
N PRO A 208 -1.03 26.87 4.50
CA PRO A 208 -0.90 25.45 4.75
C PRO A 208 -0.14 24.76 3.60
N LEU A 209 0.76 23.85 3.96
CA LEU A 209 1.53 23.05 2.99
C LEU A 209 0.72 21.88 2.43
N TYR A 210 -0.18 21.34 3.24
CA TYR A 210 -1.08 20.28 2.87
C TYR A 210 -2.47 20.83 2.56
N VAL A 211 -3.01 20.46 1.42
CA VAL A 211 -4.37 20.81 1.01
C VAL A 211 -5.13 19.53 0.73
N GLU A 212 -6.14 19.29 1.53
CA GLU A 212 -7.07 18.19 1.32
C GLU A 212 -7.92 18.47 0.07
N LEU A 213 -8.08 17.46 -0.77
CA LEU A 213 -8.99 17.54 -1.90
C LEU A 213 -10.41 17.30 -1.37
N PRO A 214 -11.40 18.13 -1.76
CA PRO A 214 -12.79 17.83 -1.45
C PRO A 214 -13.14 16.47 -2.07
N THR A 215 -13.34 15.47 -1.22
CA THR A 215 -13.89 14.18 -1.59
C THR A 215 -15.41 14.35 -1.72
N ASP A 216 -16.00 13.86 -2.80
CA ASP A 216 -17.46 13.72 -2.87
C ASP A 216 -17.92 12.93 -1.64
N ALA A 217 -18.96 13.40 -0.96
CA ALA A 217 -19.44 12.88 0.31
C ALA A 217 -19.80 11.37 0.28
N ASP A 218 -19.95 10.80 -0.92
CA ASP A 218 -20.19 9.36 -1.14
C ASP A 218 -18.90 8.53 -1.24
N ALA A 219 -17.75 9.16 -1.38
CA ALA A 219 -16.43 8.51 -1.41
C ALA A 219 -15.77 8.60 -0.04
N ALA A 220 -16.46 8.19 1.02
CA ALA A 220 -15.90 8.03 2.37
C ALA A 220 -14.94 6.83 2.44
N GLY A 221 -13.98 6.77 1.53
CA GLY A 221 -12.82 5.91 1.61
C GLY A 221 -11.80 6.52 2.55
N LEU A 222 -11.24 5.71 3.41
CA LEU A 222 -10.29 6.12 4.47
C LEU A 222 -8.87 6.40 3.97
N SER A 223 -8.62 6.49 2.67
CA SER A 223 -7.42 7.14 2.17
C SER A 223 -7.73 8.60 1.92
N THR A 224 -7.21 9.47 2.77
CA THR A 224 -7.35 10.90 2.58
C THR A 224 -6.51 11.31 1.37
N ALA A 225 -7.20 11.62 0.27
CA ALA A 225 -6.55 12.16 -0.91
C ALA A 225 -6.29 13.65 -0.70
N GLY A 226 -5.04 14.07 -0.85
CA GLY A 226 -4.66 15.45 -0.71
C GLY A 226 -3.60 15.87 -1.73
N ARG A 227 -3.13 17.09 -1.59
CA ARG A 227 -1.98 17.58 -2.35
C ARG A 227 -0.90 18.11 -1.40
N LEU A 228 0.28 17.54 -1.54
CA LEU A 228 1.48 17.99 -0.85
C LEU A 228 2.47 18.53 -1.89
N LEU A 229 2.89 19.78 -1.74
CA LEU A 229 3.72 20.49 -2.74
C LEU A 229 3.15 20.38 -4.17
N ASN A 230 1.84 20.52 -4.28
CA ASN A 230 1.09 20.42 -5.55
C ASN A 230 1.19 19.06 -6.28
N ARG A 231 1.57 17.99 -5.55
CA ARG A 231 1.58 16.60 -6.02
C ARG A 231 0.49 15.81 -5.31
N PRO A 232 -0.11 14.82 -5.94
CA PRO A 232 -1.07 13.94 -5.29
C PRO A 232 -0.41 13.25 -4.10
N SER A 233 -1.11 13.21 -2.99
CA SER A 233 -0.71 12.51 -1.78
C SER A 233 -1.86 11.65 -1.29
N PHE A 234 -1.55 10.44 -0.86
CA PHE A 234 -2.52 9.54 -0.25
C PHE A 234 -2.01 9.13 1.13
N ILE A 235 -2.90 9.22 2.10
CA ILE A 235 -2.61 8.87 3.49
C ILE A 235 -3.31 7.56 3.82
N GLY A 236 -2.57 6.59 4.37
CA GLY A 236 -3.10 5.28 4.74
C GLY A 236 -2.32 4.63 5.87
N GLU A 237 -2.90 3.57 6.48
CA GLU A 237 -2.29 2.85 7.63
C GLU A 237 -1.33 1.72 7.19
N GLY A 238 -1.02 1.48 6.02
CA GLY A 238 -0.07 0.44 5.58
C GLY A 238 1.27 1.00 5.17
N VAL A 239 1.46 2.32 5.32
CA VAL A 239 2.65 3.00 4.82
C VAL A 239 3.79 2.98 5.82
N ALA A 240 3.51 3.05 7.13
CA ALA A 240 4.51 2.80 8.15
C ALA A 240 4.70 1.29 8.38
N THR A 241 5.90 0.91 8.81
CA THR A 241 6.19 -0.47 9.21
C THR A 241 5.39 -0.86 10.45
N ALA A 242 4.97 -2.13 10.54
CA ALA A 242 4.14 -2.60 11.67
C ALA A 242 4.82 -2.43 13.05
N ASN A 243 6.14 -2.51 13.08
CA ASN A 243 6.94 -2.51 14.31
C ASN A 243 7.84 -1.28 14.46
N GLN A 244 7.88 -0.39 13.46
CA GLN A 244 8.74 0.80 13.48
C GLN A 244 7.97 1.99 12.93
N THR A 245 7.84 3.01 13.74
CA THR A 245 7.25 4.30 13.31
C THR A 245 8.28 5.25 12.71
N SER A 246 9.50 4.77 12.43
CA SER A 246 10.58 5.58 11.89
C SER A 246 10.33 6.00 10.44
N VAL A 247 9.80 5.09 9.60
CA VAL A 247 9.41 5.43 8.22
C VAL A 247 7.95 5.82 8.21
N VAL A 248 7.67 7.06 7.85
CA VAL A 248 6.32 7.65 7.88
C VAL A 248 5.77 7.96 6.48
N GLY A 249 6.56 7.71 5.45
CA GLY A 249 6.09 7.92 4.08
C GLY A 249 7.15 7.68 3.02
N TYR A 250 6.69 7.73 1.78
CA TYR A 250 7.53 7.65 0.58
C TYR A 250 7.13 8.74 -0.41
N GLY A 251 8.11 9.37 -1.01
CA GLY A 251 7.94 10.22 -2.18
C GLY A 251 8.68 9.63 -3.37
N GLY A 252 8.19 9.81 -4.60
CA GLY A 252 8.93 9.29 -5.72
C GLY A 252 8.25 9.40 -7.08
N ASP A 253 8.86 8.71 -8.05
CA ASP A 253 8.28 8.49 -9.37
C ASP A 253 7.54 7.15 -9.40
N PHE A 254 6.28 7.15 -9.02
CA PHE A 254 5.44 5.95 -8.98
C PHE A 254 5.22 5.30 -10.36
N GLY A 255 5.59 5.97 -11.43
CA GLY A 255 5.66 5.38 -12.77
C GLY A 255 6.81 4.37 -12.94
N GLN A 256 7.73 4.28 -11.98
CA GLN A 256 8.80 3.28 -11.94
C GLN A 256 8.39 1.99 -11.19
N ALA A 257 7.16 1.94 -10.71
CA ALA A 257 6.58 0.73 -10.13
C ALA A 257 5.36 0.29 -10.92
N ALA A 258 5.00 -0.98 -10.82
CA ALA A 258 3.79 -1.55 -11.39
C ALA A 258 3.18 -2.58 -10.44
N TRP A 259 1.87 -2.66 -10.40
CA TRP A 259 1.17 -3.70 -9.67
C TRP A 259 0.12 -4.39 -10.54
N GLY A 260 -0.26 -5.60 -10.16
CA GLY A 260 -1.29 -6.34 -10.85
C GLY A 260 -2.03 -7.30 -9.93
N VAL A 261 -3.22 -7.71 -10.36
CA VAL A 261 -4.04 -8.69 -9.66
C VAL A 261 -4.56 -9.73 -10.63
N VAL A 262 -4.55 -10.99 -10.18
CA VAL A 262 -5.13 -12.10 -10.94
C VAL A 262 -6.56 -12.31 -10.47
N GLY A 263 -7.54 -11.85 -11.24
CA GLY A 263 -8.96 -12.15 -11.04
C GLY A 263 -9.68 -11.43 -9.90
N GLY A 264 -8.98 -10.82 -8.95
CA GLY A 264 -9.57 -10.17 -7.77
C GLY A 264 -9.75 -11.09 -6.56
N ILE A 265 -10.44 -10.62 -5.51
CA ILE A 265 -10.64 -11.38 -4.27
C ILE A 265 -11.73 -12.43 -4.47
N SER A 266 -11.40 -13.71 -4.26
CA SER A 266 -12.33 -14.82 -4.28
C SER A 266 -12.74 -15.23 -2.87
N TYR A 267 -14.03 -15.54 -2.67
CA TYR A 267 -14.57 -15.98 -1.39
C TYR A 267 -15.12 -17.41 -1.52
N ARG A 268 -14.74 -18.28 -0.60
CA ARG A 268 -15.28 -19.65 -0.50
C ARG A 268 -15.79 -19.88 0.91
N VAL A 269 -16.95 -20.53 1.02
CA VAL A 269 -17.56 -20.88 2.31
C VAL A 269 -17.57 -22.40 2.45
N SER A 270 -17.15 -22.90 3.60
CA SER A 270 -17.20 -24.33 3.92
C SER A 270 -17.71 -24.57 5.34
N THR A 271 -18.53 -25.61 5.48
CA THR A 271 -19.05 -26.11 6.77
C THR A 271 -18.49 -27.48 7.13
N GLU A 272 -17.79 -28.13 6.18
CA GLU A 272 -17.36 -29.53 6.30
C GLU A 272 -15.84 -29.68 6.42
N ALA A 273 -15.09 -28.61 6.19
CA ALA A 273 -13.63 -28.64 6.25
C ALA A 273 -13.12 -28.77 7.70
N ALA A 274 -11.84 -29.11 7.84
CA ALA A 274 -11.11 -28.98 9.08
C ALA A 274 -10.15 -27.80 8.98
N VAL A 275 -10.08 -26.97 10.03
CA VAL A 275 -9.23 -25.77 10.09
C VAL A 275 -8.41 -25.83 11.36
N THR A 276 -7.14 -25.42 11.28
CA THR A 276 -6.29 -25.33 12.46
C THR A 276 -6.59 -24.06 13.24
N ILE A 277 -7.11 -24.20 14.46
CA ILE A 277 -7.41 -23.10 15.39
C ILE A 277 -6.47 -23.27 16.60
N ASN A 278 -5.70 -22.26 16.93
CA ASN A 278 -4.71 -22.31 18.05
C ASN A 278 -3.76 -23.52 17.97
N GLY A 279 -3.33 -23.91 16.77
CA GLY A 279 -2.45 -25.05 16.58
C GLY A 279 -3.17 -26.42 16.63
N THR A 280 -4.47 -26.47 16.88
CA THR A 280 -5.26 -27.71 16.93
C THR A 280 -6.14 -27.83 15.70
N LEU A 281 -6.09 -28.96 15.02
CA LEU A 281 -6.97 -29.26 13.91
C LEU A 281 -8.40 -29.45 14.42
N THR A 282 -9.30 -28.58 13.99
CA THR A 282 -10.70 -28.54 14.44
C THR A 282 -11.62 -28.85 13.27
N SER A 283 -12.48 -29.82 13.43
CA SER A 283 -13.54 -30.15 12.47
C SER A 283 -14.66 -29.14 12.56
N LEU A 284 -14.96 -28.44 11.45
CA LEU A 284 -16.04 -27.44 11.42
C LEU A 284 -17.41 -28.09 11.65
N PHE A 285 -17.60 -29.28 11.12
CA PHE A 285 -18.86 -30.02 11.24
C PHE A 285 -19.18 -30.40 12.70
N GLU A 286 -18.20 -30.97 13.43
CA GLU A 286 -18.39 -31.37 14.83
C GLU A 286 -18.64 -30.21 15.79
N HIS A 287 -18.14 -29.03 15.47
CA HIS A 287 -18.23 -27.84 16.31
C HIS A 287 -19.28 -26.83 15.82
N ASN A 288 -20.08 -27.21 14.81
CA ASN A 288 -21.08 -26.34 14.18
C ASN A 288 -20.50 -24.96 13.75
N LEU A 289 -19.34 -25.01 13.08
CA LEU A 289 -18.60 -23.83 12.61
C LEU A 289 -18.70 -23.68 11.09
N VAL A 290 -18.56 -22.45 10.62
CA VAL A 290 -18.48 -22.07 9.22
C VAL A 290 -17.16 -21.36 8.99
N ALA A 291 -16.40 -21.79 7.98
CA ALA A 291 -15.20 -21.08 7.55
C ALA A 291 -15.47 -20.31 6.26
N ILE A 292 -15.04 -19.06 6.23
CA ILE A 292 -15.04 -18.20 5.05
C ILE A 292 -13.57 -17.99 4.67
N LEU A 293 -13.16 -18.54 3.54
CA LEU A 293 -11.83 -18.37 2.96
C LEU A 293 -11.89 -17.21 1.97
N ALA A 294 -11.03 -16.22 2.15
CA ALA A 294 -10.78 -15.15 1.18
C ALA A 294 -9.38 -15.34 0.59
N GLU A 295 -9.26 -15.27 -0.72
CA GLU A 295 -7.99 -15.41 -1.44
C GLU A 295 -7.88 -14.33 -2.52
N ALA A 296 -6.68 -13.77 -2.69
CA ALA A 296 -6.33 -12.88 -3.79
C ALA A 296 -4.89 -13.15 -4.23
N GLU A 297 -4.59 -12.91 -5.49
CA GLU A 297 -3.25 -13.05 -6.04
C GLU A 297 -2.78 -11.69 -6.57
N TYR A 298 -1.76 -11.13 -5.92
CA TYR A 298 -1.17 -9.83 -6.25
C TYR A 298 0.24 -9.98 -6.80
N GLY A 299 0.61 -9.11 -7.72
CA GLY A 299 1.97 -8.92 -8.15
C GLY A 299 2.40 -7.48 -7.93
N PHE A 300 3.65 -7.29 -7.59
CA PHE A 300 4.29 -5.99 -7.50
C PHE A 300 5.67 -6.06 -8.12
N LEU A 301 6.05 -5.02 -8.83
CA LEU A 301 7.36 -4.86 -9.44
C LEU A 301 7.83 -3.42 -9.28
N LEU A 302 9.03 -3.27 -8.75
CA LEU A 302 9.74 -2.01 -8.71
C LEU A 302 10.86 -2.03 -9.75
N ASN A 303 10.85 -1.07 -10.66
CA ASN A 303 11.88 -0.96 -11.68
C ASN A 303 13.19 -0.47 -11.09
N ASP A 304 13.16 0.61 -10.30
CA ASP A 304 14.33 1.20 -9.70
C ASP A 304 13.99 1.77 -8.32
N PRO A 305 14.62 1.26 -7.22
CA PRO A 305 14.43 1.80 -5.89
C PRO A 305 14.88 3.27 -5.75
N ASP A 306 15.89 3.68 -6.52
CA ASP A 306 16.44 5.03 -6.46
C ASP A 306 15.52 6.11 -7.06
N ALA A 307 14.39 5.69 -7.65
CA ALA A 307 13.30 6.58 -8.03
C ALA A 307 12.47 7.09 -6.84
N PHE A 308 12.73 6.57 -5.64
CA PHE A 308 11.97 6.85 -4.41
C PHE A 308 12.87 7.38 -3.31
N VAL A 309 12.27 8.11 -2.38
CA VAL A 309 12.88 8.59 -1.13
C VAL A 309 11.99 8.20 0.03
N LYS A 310 12.56 7.65 1.08
CA LYS A 310 11.85 7.37 2.33
C LYS A 310 11.86 8.59 3.23
N LEU A 311 10.69 8.86 3.81
CA LEU A 311 10.51 9.90 4.81
C LEU A 311 10.56 9.25 6.20
N THR A 312 11.50 9.68 7.01
CA THR A 312 11.64 9.18 8.38
C THR A 312 11.20 10.26 9.36
N ASN A 313 10.51 9.85 10.40
CA ASN A 313 10.15 10.77 11.47
C ASN A 313 11.40 11.01 12.35
N ASN A 314 11.70 12.28 12.60
CA ASN A 314 12.62 12.61 13.66
C ASN A 314 11.95 12.23 15.00
N SER A 315 12.24 11.04 15.49
CA SER A 315 11.92 10.66 16.86
C SER A 315 12.82 11.44 17.81
N GLY A 316 12.70 12.75 17.73
CA GLY A 316 13.37 13.67 18.62
C GLY A 316 13.05 13.29 20.06
N SER A 317 14.10 12.98 20.73
CA SER A 317 14.26 12.78 22.17
C SER A 317 13.36 13.70 23.02
#